data_06ad22a2c0b8f235f779f0b7996e7d6b
#
_entry.id   06ad22a2c0b8f235f779f0b7996e7d6b
#
_cell.length_a   1.000
_cell.length_b   1.000
_cell.length_c   1.000
_cell.angle_alpha   90.00
_cell.angle_beta   90.00
_cell.angle_gamma   90.00
#
_symmetry.space_group_name_H-M   'P 1'
#
loop_
_entity.id
_entity.type
_entity.pdbx_description
1 polymer ?
#
loop_
_entity_poly.entity_id
_entity_poly.type
_entity_poly.pdbx_seq_one_letter_code
_entity_poly.pdbx_strand_id
1 'polypeptide(L)'
;MKKSFILVAILAVVSVGVAVAQPRAIGVNLGYGIDLSYQHSLGEANMIDLSVNIPEFHGIGATATYDWINPFNTAIPWNEKGEWNWSLGVGAGAGIYGFKQPFWYAGVVGHVGVEYNFWFPLQLSVDWRPNIGLTGIDDAFGFNTGGLYRTGFSLGVRYLF
;
A
#
# COMPACT_ATOMS: atom_id res chain seq x y z
N MET A 1 -9.23 -4.69 30.35
CA MET A 1 -10.49 -4.68 29.60
C MET A 1 -10.48 -3.77 28.38
N LYS A 2 -9.92 -2.54 28.38
CA LYS A 2 -9.90 -1.64 27.20
C LYS A 2 -9.09 -2.17 26.01
N LYS A 3 -7.97 -2.87 26.26
CA LYS A 3 -7.10 -3.42 25.19
C LYS A 3 -7.75 -4.59 24.44
N SER A 4 -8.57 -5.40 25.11
CA SER A 4 -9.29 -6.52 24.49
C SER A 4 -10.45 -6.04 23.60
N PHE A 5 -11.08 -4.92 23.94
CA PHE A 5 -12.15 -4.33 23.14
C PHE A 5 -11.64 -3.79 21.79
N ILE A 6 -10.44 -3.20 21.77
CA ILE A 6 -9.80 -2.70 20.55
C ILE A 6 -9.43 -3.87 19.63
N LEU A 7 -8.89 -4.95 20.19
CA LEU A 7 -8.54 -6.14 19.43
C LEU A 7 -9.78 -6.81 18.81
N VAL A 8 -10.87 -6.91 19.56
CA VAL A 8 -12.15 -7.45 19.06
C VAL A 8 -12.78 -6.54 18.02
N ALA A 9 -12.68 -5.21 18.16
CA ALA A 9 -13.18 -4.27 17.18
C ALA A 9 -12.38 -4.35 15.86
N ILE A 10 -11.06 -4.49 15.93
CA ILE A 10 -10.19 -4.69 14.77
C ILE A 10 -10.51 -6.02 14.08
N LEU A 11 -10.67 -7.10 14.85
CA LEU A 11 -11.08 -8.42 14.32
C LEU A 11 -12.49 -8.39 13.71
N ALA A 12 -13.42 -7.65 14.28
CA ALA A 12 -14.77 -7.51 13.75
C ALA A 12 -14.80 -6.72 12.44
N VAL A 13 -14.01 -5.66 12.31
CA VAL A 13 -13.87 -4.88 11.07
C VAL A 13 -13.23 -5.73 9.96
N VAL A 14 -12.26 -6.57 10.31
CA VAL A 14 -11.63 -7.52 9.37
C VAL A 14 -12.59 -8.62 8.95
N SER A 15 -13.47 -9.09 9.84
CA SER A 15 -14.38 -10.21 9.55
C SER A 15 -15.60 -9.85 8.70
N VAL A 16 -16.04 -8.59 8.67
CA VAL A 16 -17.20 -8.15 7.86
C VAL A 16 -16.84 -8.03 6.36
N GLY A 17 -15.57 -7.85 6.03
CA GLY A 17 -15.10 -7.76 4.63
C GLY A 17 -14.87 -9.11 3.93
N VAL A 18 -14.88 -10.23 4.66
CA VAL A 18 -14.40 -11.53 4.15
C VAL A 18 -15.44 -12.29 3.28
N ALA A 19 -16.69 -11.87 3.25
CA ALA A 19 -17.73 -12.65 2.59
C ALA A 19 -17.80 -12.53 1.05
N VAL A 20 -17.10 -11.55 0.44
CA VAL A 20 -17.10 -11.33 -1.03
C VAL A 20 -15.69 -10.96 -1.54
N ALA A 21 -14.74 -10.85 -0.67
CA ALA A 21 -13.41 -10.35 -0.97
C ALA A 21 -12.45 -11.51 -1.25
N GLN A 22 -11.68 -11.42 -2.32
CA GLN A 22 -10.70 -12.44 -2.72
C GLN A 22 -9.28 -11.88 -2.68
N PRO A 23 -8.26 -12.67 -2.27
CA PRO A 23 -6.89 -12.28 -2.45
C PRO A 23 -6.65 -11.99 -3.93
N ARG A 24 -6.07 -10.84 -4.22
CA ARG A 24 -5.81 -10.40 -5.60
C ARG A 24 -4.36 -10.63 -5.98
N ALA A 25 -3.45 -10.12 -5.18
CA ALA A 25 -2.02 -10.24 -5.45
C ALA A 25 -1.20 -10.17 -4.17
N ILE A 26 -0.05 -10.82 -4.18
CA ILE A 26 0.96 -10.72 -3.12
C ILE A 26 2.35 -10.59 -3.75
N GLY A 27 3.21 -9.78 -3.17
CA GLY A 27 4.56 -9.60 -3.70
C GLY A 27 5.37 -8.57 -2.96
N VAL A 28 6.27 -7.94 -3.69
CA VAL A 28 7.20 -6.96 -3.16
C VAL A 28 7.19 -5.69 -4.00
N ASN A 29 7.39 -4.56 -3.35
CA ASN A 29 7.67 -3.29 -3.99
C ASN A 29 9.11 -2.89 -3.67
N LEU A 30 9.81 -2.45 -4.67
CA LEU A 30 11.19 -1.99 -4.59
C LEU A 30 11.23 -0.49 -4.87
N GLY A 31 11.66 0.29 -3.90
CA GLY A 31 11.74 1.74 -3.99
C GLY A 31 12.78 2.29 -3.03
N TYR A 32 12.38 3.17 -2.14
CA TYR A 32 13.24 3.70 -1.07
C TYR A 32 13.59 2.64 0.00
N GLY A 33 13.10 1.43 -0.15
CA GLY A 33 13.34 0.25 0.65
C GLY A 33 12.71 -0.94 -0.02
N ILE A 34 12.36 -1.93 0.77
CA ILE A 34 11.61 -3.11 0.34
C ILE A 34 10.29 -3.11 1.10
N ASP A 35 9.20 -3.26 0.35
CA ASP A 35 7.86 -3.39 0.93
C ASP A 35 7.32 -4.78 0.58
N LEU A 36 6.76 -5.46 1.57
CA LEU A 36 5.85 -6.57 1.32
C LEU A 36 4.48 -5.99 1.00
N SER A 37 3.90 -6.35 -0.13
CA SER A 37 2.60 -5.85 -0.60
C SER A 37 1.60 -6.98 -0.73
N TYR A 38 0.40 -6.75 -0.22
CA TYR A 38 -0.74 -7.63 -0.35
C TYR A 38 -1.95 -6.83 -0.83
N GLN A 39 -2.55 -7.25 -1.93
CA GLN A 39 -3.75 -6.66 -2.49
C GLN A 39 -4.94 -7.59 -2.26
N HIS A 40 -6.04 -7.02 -1.82
CA HIS A 40 -7.29 -7.71 -1.54
C HIS A 40 -8.43 -7.07 -2.31
N SER A 41 -9.06 -7.81 -3.23
CA SER A 41 -10.20 -7.32 -4.00
C SER A 41 -11.44 -7.19 -3.13
N LEU A 42 -12.10 -6.05 -3.23
CA LEU A 42 -13.42 -5.79 -2.62
C LEU A 42 -14.55 -5.85 -3.67
N GLY A 43 -14.24 -6.30 -4.88
CA GLY A 43 -15.09 -6.35 -6.04
C GLY A 43 -14.26 -6.11 -7.31
N GLU A 44 -14.90 -5.88 -8.42
CA GLU A 44 -14.21 -5.72 -9.71
C GLU A 44 -13.40 -4.41 -9.81
N ALA A 45 -13.86 -3.35 -9.16
CA ALA A 45 -13.32 -2.01 -9.30
C ALA A 45 -12.57 -1.47 -8.08
N ASN A 46 -12.52 -2.23 -6.98
CA ASN A 46 -11.96 -1.73 -5.72
C ASN A 46 -11.09 -2.77 -5.04
N MET A 47 -10.04 -2.29 -4.37
CA MET A 47 -9.17 -3.15 -3.56
C MET A 47 -8.71 -2.44 -2.29
N ILE A 48 -8.23 -3.23 -1.34
CA ILE A 48 -7.37 -2.76 -0.26
C ILE A 48 -5.95 -3.19 -0.61
N ASP A 49 -5.01 -2.25 -0.63
CA ASP A 49 -3.58 -2.52 -0.71
C ASP A 49 -2.97 -2.33 0.68
N LEU A 50 -2.37 -3.40 1.18
CA LEU A 50 -1.65 -3.42 2.44
C LEU A 50 -0.18 -3.58 2.16
N SER A 51 0.66 -2.75 2.76
CA SER A 51 2.09 -2.92 2.66
C SER A 51 2.81 -2.75 4.00
N VAL A 52 3.83 -3.57 4.19
CA VAL A 52 4.79 -3.44 5.29
C VAL A 52 6.11 -3.07 4.68
N ASN A 53 6.61 -1.90 5.01
CA ASN A 53 7.81 -1.35 4.43
C ASN A 53 8.99 -1.36 5.40
N ILE A 54 10.18 -1.60 4.86
CA ILE A 54 11.46 -1.56 5.55
C ILE A 54 12.34 -0.54 4.83
N PRO A 55 12.19 0.76 5.16
CA PRO A 55 12.91 1.82 4.48
C PRO A 55 14.40 1.76 4.79
N GLU A 56 15.22 1.67 3.76
CA GLU A 56 16.69 1.59 3.85
C GLU A 56 17.22 0.62 4.93
N PHE A 57 16.42 -0.37 5.35
CA PHE A 57 16.71 -1.30 6.46
C PHE A 57 16.91 -0.61 7.83
N HIS A 58 16.40 0.61 8.01
CA HIS A 58 16.55 1.41 9.24
C HIS A 58 15.23 1.66 9.97
N GLY A 59 14.18 0.94 9.65
CA GLY A 59 12.88 1.10 10.29
C GLY A 59 11.88 0.06 9.82
N ILE A 60 10.68 0.17 10.32
CA ILE A 60 9.53 -0.61 9.90
C ILE A 60 8.30 0.28 9.86
N GLY A 61 7.52 0.17 8.82
CA GLY A 61 6.25 0.86 8.69
C GLY A 61 5.20 -0.04 8.07
N ALA A 62 3.97 0.41 8.14
CA ALA A 62 2.85 -0.23 7.49
C ALA A 62 1.94 0.82 6.88
N THR A 63 1.37 0.50 5.72
CA THR A 63 0.35 1.32 5.07
C THR A 63 -0.84 0.48 4.68
N ALA A 64 -2.01 1.09 4.68
CA ALA A 64 -3.24 0.51 4.17
C ALA A 64 -3.96 1.56 3.35
N THR A 65 -4.24 1.27 2.08
CA THR A 65 -5.00 2.15 1.20
C THR A 65 -6.23 1.44 0.66
N TYR A 66 -7.27 2.21 0.45
CA TYR A 66 -8.44 1.82 -0.33
C TYR A 66 -8.28 2.41 -1.72
N ASP A 67 -8.27 1.55 -2.73
CA ASP A 67 -7.93 1.90 -4.09
C ASP A 67 -9.09 1.61 -5.05
N TRP A 68 -9.33 2.54 -5.97
CA TRP A 68 -10.19 2.36 -7.13
C TRP A 68 -9.34 1.91 -8.31
N ILE A 69 -9.70 0.77 -8.90
CA ILE A 69 -9.01 0.18 -10.05
C ILE A 69 -9.78 0.58 -11.31
N ASN A 70 -9.06 1.09 -12.29
CA ASN A 70 -9.63 1.51 -13.55
C ASN A 70 -8.84 0.86 -14.71
N PRO A 71 -9.50 0.10 -15.57
CA PRO A 71 -8.83 -0.45 -16.75
C PRO A 71 -8.50 0.67 -17.74
N PHE A 72 -7.34 0.59 -18.34
CA PHE A 72 -7.05 1.40 -19.52
C PHE A 72 -7.93 0.93 -20.68
N ASN A 73 -8.50 1.87 -21.40
CA ASN A 73 -9.39 1.56 -22.51
C ASN A 73 -8.69 0.63 -23.53
N THR A 74 -9.43 -0.32 -24.10
CA THR A 74 -8.98 -1.42 -24.95
C THR A 74 -8.27 -1.03 -26.26
N ALA A 75 -8.12 0.25 -26.53
CA ALA A 75 -7.45 0.78 -27.73
C ALA A 75 -5.92 0.77 -27.69
N ILE A 76 -5.30 0.23 -26.63
CA ILE A 76 -3.84 0.18 -26.51
C ILE A 76 -3.32 -1.10 -27.19
N PRO A 77 -2.44 -1.01 -28.23
CA PRO A 77 -2.03 -2.16 -29.04
C PRO A 77 -1.33 -3.30 -28.28
N TRP A 78 -0.80 -3.05 -27.09
CA TRP A 78 -0.11 -4.04 -26.26
C TRP A 78 -1.00 -4.78 -25.26
N ASN A 79 -2.31 -4.59 -25.35
CA ASN A 79 -3.31 -5.25 -24.49
C ASN A 79 -3.73 -6.64 -25.00
N GLU A 80 -3.08 -7.16 -26.06
CA GLU A 80 -3.51 -8.41 -26.70
C GLU A 80 -3.38 -9.66 -25.83
N LYS A 81 -2.54 -9.64 -24.77
CA LYS A 81 -2.27 -10.80 -23.94
C LYS A 81 -2.31 -10.54 -22.43
N GLY A 82 -2.52 -9.32 -22.02
CA GLY A 82 -2.58 -8.93 -20.62
C GLY A 82 -3.46 -7.70 -20.45
N GLU A 83 -3.52 -7.16 -19.25
CA GLU A 83 -4.38 -6.03 -18.93
C GLU A 83 -3.59 -4.91 -18.26
N TRP A 84 -3.76 -3.70 -18.78
CA TRP A 84 -3.28 -2.49 -18.13
C TRP A 84 -4.37 -1.88 -17.26
N ASN A 85 -4.04 -1.62 -16.01
CA ASN A 85 -4.91 -0.88 -15.10
C ASN A 85 -4.14 0.27 -14.48
N TRP A 86 -4.87 1.30 -14.07
CA TRP A 86 -4.38 2.32 -13.17
C TRP A 86 -5.24 2.35 -11.92
N SER A 87 -4.64 2.71 -10.81
CA SER A 87 -5.32 2.81 -9.53
C SER A 87 -5.10 4.17 -8.90
N LEU A 88 -6.11 4.60 -8.18
CA LEU A 88 -6.06 5.78 -7.33
C LEU A 88 -6.62 5.39 -5.96
N GLY A 89 -5.91 5.73 -4.91
CA GLY A 89 -6.30 5.35 -3.57
C GLY A 89 -5.92 6.35 -2.50
N VAL A 90 -6.52 6.16 -1.35
CA VAL A 90 -6.24 6.93 -0.14
C VAL A 90 -6.32 6.01 1.07
N GLY A 91 -5.50 6.30 2.06
CA GLY A 91 -5.45 5.50 3.27
C GLY A 91 -4.60 6.13 4.37
N ALA A 92 -4.03 5.29 5.18
CA ALA A 92 -3.19 5.71 6.31
C ALA A 92 -1.94 4.85 6.40
N GLY A 93 -0.92 5.40 7.02
CA GLY A 93 0.31 4.69 7.30
C GLY A 93 0.93 5.15 8.62
N ALA A 94 1.67 4.25 9.21
CA ALA A 94 2.45 4.54 10.41
C ALA A 94 3.72 3.71 10.44
N GLY A 95 4.73 4.19 11.14
CA GLY A 95 5.99 3.48 11.26
C GLY A 95 6.92 4.05 12.32
N ILE A 96 8.00 3.32 12.54
CA ILE A 96 9.11 3.72 13.42
C ILE A 96 10.39 3.61 12.58
N TYR A 97 11.15 4.67 12.53
CA TYR A 97 12.35 4.78 11.73
C TYR A 97 13.54 5.22 12.60
N GLY A 98 14.74 4.74 12.24
CA GLY A 98 15.98 5.06 12.93
C GLY A 98 16.26 4.15 14.12
N PHE A 99 17.35 3.34 14.06
CA PHE A 99 17.74 2.47 15.18
C PHE A 99 18.49 3.22 16.29
N LYS A 100 19.15 4.32 15.97
CA LYS A 100 19.94 5.09 16.95
C LYS A 100 19.13 6.20 17.62
N GLN A 101 18.26 6.83 16.88
CA GLN A 101 17.32 7.85 17.33
C GLN A 101 15.97 7.53 16.69
N PRO A 102 15.18 6.66 17.31
CA PRO A 102 13.92 6.26 16.73
C PRO A 102 12.93 7.43 16.72
N PHE A 103 12.33 7.67 15.56
CA PHE A 103 11.21 8.57 15.42
C PHE A 103 10.00 7.80 14.87
N TRP A 104 8.85 8.16 15.34
CA TRP A 104 7.61 7.61 14.81
C TRP A 104 7.02 8.54 13.75
N TYR A 105 6.28 7.93 12.86
CA TYR A 105 5.49 8.60 11.84
C TYR A 105 4.09 8.02 11.81
N ALA A 106 3.07 8.88 11.63
CA ALA A 106 1.71 8.47 11.35
C ALA A 106 1.03 9.53 10.46
N GLY A 107 0.34 9.09 9.42
CA GLY A 107 -0.26 10.05 8.49
C GLY A 107 -1.18 9.45 7.44
N VAL A 108 -1.65 10.33 6.59
CA VAL A 108 -2.46 10.00 5.42
C VAL A 108 -1.54 9.64 4.27
N VAL A 109 -1.90 8.58 3.55
CA VAL A 109 -1.18 8.08 2.38
C VAL A 109 -2.11 8.12 1.19
N GLY A 110 -1.66 8.74 0.09
CA GLY A 110 -2.26 8.57 -1.22
C GLY A 110 -1.64 7.37 -1.93
N HIS A 111 -2.33 6.83 -2.92
CA HIS A 111 -1.78 5.81 -3.82
C HIS A 111 -2.18 6.13 -5.24
N VAL A 112 -1.21 6.17 -6.13
CA VAL A 112 -1.40 6.23 -7.59
C VAL A 112 -0.54 5.14 -8.18
N GLY A 113 -1.15 4.20 -8.88
CA GLY A 113 -0.46 3.07 -9.48
C GLY A 113 -0.82 2.87 -10.95
N VAL A 114 0.13 2.35 -11.69
CA VAL A 114 -0.09 1.78 -13.02
C VAL A 114 0.42 0.36 -12.98
N GLU A 115 -0.41 -0.58 -13.34
CA GLU A 115 -0.10 -2.00 -13.28
C GLU A 115 -0.37 -2.70 -14.61
N TYR A 116 0.43 -3.71 -14.89
CA TYR A 116 0.24 -4.63 -15.98
C TYR A 116 0.08 -6.05 -15.43
N ASN A 117 -1.09 -6.62 -15.65
CA ASN A 117 -1.41 -8.00 -15.31
C ASN A 117 -1.13 -8.88 -16.53
N PHE A 118 -0.17 -9.78 -16.40
CA PHE A 118 0.20 -10.70 -17.46
C PHE A 118 -0.88 -11.80 -17.64
N TRP A 119 -0.80 -12.53 -18.75
CA TRP A 119 -1.63 -13.73 -19.02
C TRP A 119 -1.25 -14.95 -18.15
N PHE A 120 -0.18 -14.87 -17.40
CA PHE A 120 0.26 -15.79 -16.36
C PHE A 120 0.25 -15.03 -15.01
N PRO A 121 0.28 -15.72 -13.87
CA PRO A 121 0.02 -15.09 -12.58
C PRO A 121 1.15 -14.15 -12.13
N LEU A 122 1.41 -13.11 -12.88
CA LEU A 122 2.39 -12.06 -12.60
C LEU A 122 1.76 -10.68 -12.83
N GLN A 123 1.98 -9.78 -11.89
CA GLN A 123 1.70 -8.36 -12.01
C GLN A 123 2.99 -7.57 -11.86
N LEU A 124 3.20 -6.61 -12.75
CA LEU A 124 4.20 -5.56 -12.57
C LEU A 124 3.49 -4.22 -12.37
N SER A 125 4.02 -3.39 -11.49
CA SER A 125 3.45 -2.05 -11.26
C SER A 125 4.52 -1.00 -11.07
N VAL A 126 4.13 0.24 -11.34
CA VAL A 126 4.80 1.46 -10.89
C VAL A 126 3.84 2.16 -9.96
N ASP A 127 4.23 2.32 -8.71
CA ASP A 127 3.41 2.88 -7.66
C ASP A 127 4.03 4.17 -7.13
N TRP A 128 3.18 5.16 -6.87
CA TRP A 128 3.54 6.38 -6.15
C TRP A 128 2.64 6.52 -4.93
N ARG A 129 3.25 6.58 -3.75
CA ARG A 129 2.55 6.67 -2.45
C ARG A 129 2.95 7.94 -1.71
N PRO A 130 2.41 9.10 -2.11
CA PRO A 130 2.62 10.34 -1.37
C PRO A 130 2.04 10.20 0.04
N ASN A 131 2.80 10.67 1.04
CA ASN A 131 2.33 10.66 2.41
C ASN A 131 2.54 12.02 3.08
N ILE A 132 1.61 12.35 3.94
CA ILE A 132 1.62 13.57 4.77
C ILE A 132 1.20 13.15 6.18
N GLY A 133 1.97 13.53 7.17
CA GLY A 133 1.63 13.15 8.53
C GLY A 133 2.45 13.82 9.60
N LEU A 134 2.24 13.36 10.80
CA LEU A 134 2.96 13.77 11.99
C LEU A 134 4.17 12.85 12.20
N THR A 135 5.23 13.41 12.68
CA THR A 135 6.42 12.69 13.13
C THR A 135 6.81 13.21 14.51
N GLY A 136 7.35 12.34 15.33
CA GLY A 136 7.78 12.72 16.67
C GLY A 136 9.04 11.99 17.07
N ILE A 137 9.91 12.74 17.78
CA ILE A 137 11.11 12.26 18.44
C ILE A 137 11.03 12.74 19.88
N ASP A 138 11.03 11.83 20.84
CA ASP A 138 10.83 12.12 22.25
C ASP A 138 9.55 12.99 22.47
N ASP A 139 9.68 14.20 23.03
CA ASP A 139 8.56 15.12 23.26
C ASP A 139 8.37 16.15 22.13
N ALA A 140 9.15 16.08 21.05
CA ALA A 140 9.06 16.99 19.91
C ALA A 140 8.19 16.41 18.78
N PHE A 141 7.24 17.20 18.30
CA PHE A 141 6.36 16.86 17.18
C PHE A 141 6.69 17.74 15.97
N GLY A 142 6.62 17.13 14.79
CA GLY A 142 6.79 17.80 13.52
C GLY A 142 5.79 17.35 12.49
N PHE A 143 5.64 18.14 11.43
CA PHE A 143 4.85 17.79 10.27
C PHE A 143 5.77 17.28 9.16
N ASN A 144 5.52 16.10 8.65
CA ASN A 144 6.33 15.47 7.60
C ASN A 144 5.59 15.46 6.27
N THR A 145 6.22 16.03 5.26
CA THR A 145 5.76 16.01 3.86
C THR A 145 6.76 15.30 2.94
N GLY A 146 7.79 14.67 3.51
CA GLY A 146 8.89 14.06 2.74
C GLY A 146 8.46 12.98 1.77
N GLY A 147 7.39 12.27 2.08
CA GLY A 147 6.83 11.25 1.20
C GLY A 147 6.11 11.77 -0.04
N LEU A 148 5.95 13.09 -0.20
CA LEU A 148 5.38 13.67 -1.42
C LEU A 148 6.32 13.58 -2.63
N TYR A 149 7.59 13.30 -2.41
CA TYR A 149 8.62 13.34 -3.45
C TYR A 149 9.18 11.95 -3.77
N ARG A 150 10.48 11.82 -3.75
CA ARG A 150 11.26 10.65 -4.19
C ARG A 150 10.98 9.36 -3.44
N THR A 151 10.69 9.45 -2.17
CA THR A 151 10.51 8.27 -1.30
C THR A 151 9.19 7.52 -1.53
N GLY A 152 8.26 8.13 -2.26
CA GLY A 152 6.96 7.53 -2.56
C GLY A 152 6.92 6.62 -3.77
N PHE A 153 7.96 6.62 -4.63
CA PHE A 153 7.96 5.80 -5.85
C PHE A 153 8.51 4.40 -5.60
N SER A 154 7.85 3.39 -6.18
CA SER A 154 8.30 2.00 -6.14
C SER A 154 7.89 1.22 -7.39
N LEU A 155 8.62 0.14 -7.64
CA LEU A 155 8.31 -0.85 -8.66
C LEU A 155 7.78 -2.11 -7.96
N GLY A 156 6.59 -2.54 -8.32
CA GLY A 156 5.94 -3.71 -7.75
C GLY A 156 6.11 -4.94 -8.65
N VAL A 157 6.38 -6.07 -8.00
CA VAL A 157 6.35 -7.40 -8.62
C VAL A 157 5.50 -8.28 -7.73
N ARG A 158 4.35 -8.75 -8.24
CA ARG A 158 3.36 -9.49 -7.45
C ARG A 158 2.90 -10.74 -8.19
N TYR A 159 2.57 -11.76 -7.43
CA TYR A 159 1.86 -12.94 -7.88
C TYR A 159 0.36 -12.67 -7.82
N LEU A 160 -0.35 -12.96 -8.90
CA LEU A 160 -1.81 -12.88 -8.99
C LEU A 160 -2.45 -14.22 -8.60
N PHE A 161 -3.54 -14.15 -7.83
CA PHE A 161 -4.32 -15.33 -7.44
C PHE A 161 -5.47 -15.62 -8.40
#